data_57962deddc3eea7079f8cfe10029175a
#
_entry.id   57962deddc3eea7079f8cfe10029175a
#
_cell.length_a   1.000
_cell.length_b   1.000
_cell.length_c   1.000
_cell.angle_alpha   90.00
_cell.angle_beta   90.00
_cell.angle_gamma   90.00
#
_symmetry.space_group_name_H-M   'P 1'
#
loop_
_entity.id
_entity.type
_entity.pdbx_description
1 polymer ?
#
loop_
_entity_poly.entity_id
_entity_poly.type
_entity_poly.pdbx_seq_one_letter_code
_entity_poly.pdbx_strand_id
1 'polypeptide(L)' 'MKVVFIEVIRGFWRNSYKELGSKEMTIVPIKGDVIQRDEGNWTVLLRRFMFDTEEGDYVKVYIEPYKL' A
#
# COMPACT_ATOMS: atom_id res chain seq x y z
N MET A 1 -2.49 6.01 12.86
CA MET A 1 -1.23 5.36 12.47
C MET A 1 -0.85 5.78 11.06
N LYS A 2 0.41 6.05 10.84
CA LYS A 2 0.90 6.42 9.50
C LYS A 2 0.88 5.18 8.60
N VAL A 3 0.25 5.31 7.45
CA VAL A 3 0.15 4.25 6.45
C VAL A 3 0.85 4.73 5.17
N VAL A 4 1.82 3.95 4.71
CA VAL A 4 2.55 4.22 3.47
C VAL A 4 2.03 3.27 2.40
N PHE A 5 1.55 3.83 1.29
CA PHE A 5 1.03 3.03 0.18
C PHE A 5 2.11 2.78 -0.85
N ILE A 6 2.30 1.52 -1.19
CA ILE A 6 3.31 1.09 -2.16
C ILE A 6 2.62 0.32 -3.27
N GLU A 7 2.70 0.85 -4.49
CA GLU A 7 2.15 0.17 -5.66
C GLU A 7 3.14 -0.88 -6.16
N VAL A 8 2.63 -2.10 -6.33
CA VAL A 8 3.39 -3.19 -6.92
C VAL A 8 3.14 -3.17 -8.42
N ILE A 9 4.21 -3.03 -9.18
CA ILE A 9 4.15 -3.03 -10.64
C ILE A 9 4.78 -4.33 -11.12
N ARG A 10 3.94 -5.23 -11.64
CA ARG A 10 4.40 -6.55 -12.08
C ARG A 10 5.17 -6.42 -13.38
N GLY A 11 6.39 -6.91 -13.38
CA GLY A 11 7.25 -6.93 -14.55
C GLY A 11 7.46 -8.34 -15.07
N PHE A 12 8.08 -8.44 -16.26
CA PHE A 12 8.34 -9.73 -16.91
C PHE A 12 9.36 -10.56 -16.12
N TRP A 13 10.42 -9.91 -15.65
CA TRP A 13 11.48 -10.58 -14.91
C TRP A 13 11.35 -10.43 -13.40
N ARG A 14 10.86 -9.29 -12.94
CA ARG A 14 10.70 -8.99 -11.53
C ARG A 14 9.71 -7.86 -11.34
N ASN A 15 9.16 -7.77 -10.13
CA ASN A 15 8.26 -6.69 -9.78
C ASN A 15 9.04 -5.43 -9.40
N SER A 16 8.45 -4.29 -9.69
CA SER A 16 8.93 -2.99 -9.23
C SER A 16 7.97 -2.46 -8.17
N TYR A 17 8.47 -1.54 -7.35
CA TYR A 17 7.68 -0.96 -6.27
C TYR A 17 7.75 0.55 -6.34
N LYS A 18 6.61 1.20 -6.20
CA LYS A 18 6.53 2.66 -6.26
C LYS A 18 5.77 3.16 -5.04
N GLU A 19 6.41 4.00 -4.24
CA GLU A 19 5.73 4.63 -3.12
C GLU A 19 4.79 5.71 -3.64
N LEU A 20 3.51 5.62 -3.28
CA LEU A 20 2.48 6.58 -3.70
C LEU A 20 2.27 7.69 -2.68
N GLY A 21 2.83 7.56 -1.50
CA GLY A 21 2.69 8.53 -0.43
C GLY A 21 2.19 7.89 0.84
N SER A 22 1.91 8.73 1.82
CA SER A 22 1.46 8.29 3.13
C SER A 22 0.23 9.04 3.57
N LYS A 23 -0.51 8.44 4.49
CA LYS A 23 -1.72 9.02 5.06
C LYS A 23 -1.85 8.57 6.51
N GLU A 24 -2.32 9.46 7.38
CA GLU A 24 -2.67 9.09 8.74
C GLU A 24 -4.04 8.43 8.73
N MET A 25 -4.14 7.22 9.26
CA MET A 25 -5.37 6.44 9.23
C MET A 25 -5.63 5.77 10.58
N THR A 26 -6.89 5.70 10.97
CA THR A 26 -7.30 4.96 12.17
C THR A 26 -7.56 3.49 11.86
N ILE A 27 -8.00 3.19 10.63
CA ILE A 27 -8.26 1.83 10.17
C ILE A 27 -7.31 1.55 9.00
N VAL A 28 -6.50 0.50 9.14
CA VAL A 28 -5.54 0.12 8.11
C VAL A 28 -6.19 -0.89 7.17
N PRO A 29 -6.14 -0.66 5.85
CA PRO A 29 -6.67 -1.63 4.88
C PRO A 29 -5.99 -2.99 5.01
N ILE A 30 -6.75 -4.04 4.75
CA ILE A 30 -6.26 -5.42 4.80
C ILE A 30 -6.35 -6.06 3.43
N LYS A 31 -5.71 -7.23 3.30
CA LYS A 31 -5.71 -8.00 2.05
C LYS A 31 -7.13 -8.17 1.50
N GLY A 32 -7.31 -7.85 0.25
CA GLY A 32 -8.59 -7.99 -0.45
C GLY A 32 -9.42 -6.72 -0.48
N ASP A 33 -9.12 -5.74 0.36
CA ASP A 33 -9.82 -4.46 0.30
C ASP A 33 -9.54 -3.76 -1.02
N VAL A 34 -10.51 -2.97 -1.47
CA VAL A 34 -10.38 -2.15 -2.68
C VAL A 34 -10.27 -0.69 -2.24
N ILE A 35 -9.26 -0.02 -2.76
CA ILE A 35 -9.04 1.41 -2.53
C ILE A 35 -9.39 2.14 -3.81
N GLN A 36 -10.29 3.12 -3.71
CA GLN A 36 -10.69 3.95 -4.83
C GLN A 36 -10.17 5.37 -4.62
N ARG A 37 -9.53 5.90 -5.65
CA ARG A 37 -9.10 7.29 -5.73
C ARG A 37 -9.51 7.83 -7.09
N ASP A 38 -9.34 9.15 -7.29
CA ASP A 38 -9.70 9.77 -8.58
C ASP A 38 -8.91 9.17 -9.74
N GLU A 39 -7.66 8.77 -9.48
CA GLU A 39 -6.77 8.22 -10.50
C GLU A 39 -7.08 6.76 -10.85
N GLY A 40 -7.86 6.05 -10.03
CA GLY A 40 -8.16 4.65 -10.29
C GLY A 40 -8.45 3.86 -9.02
N ASN A 41 -8.45 2.55 -9.19
CA ASN A 41 -8.74 1.61 -8.11
C ASN A 41 -7.55 0.66 -7.92
N TRP A 42 -7.34 0.27 -6.68
CA TRP A 42 -6.31 -0.69 -6.30
C TRP A 42 -6.88 -1.74 -5.36
N THR A 43 -6.31 -2.93 -5.39
CA THR A 43 -6.60 -3.94 -4.38
C THR A 43 -5.40 -4.11 -3.45
N VAL A 44 -5.68 -4.34 -2.18
CA VAL A 44 -4.64 -4.53 -1.17
C VAL A 44 -4.13 -5.97 -1.25
N LEU A 45 -2.81 -6.11 -1.40
CA LEU A 45 -2.14 -7.41 -1.46
C LEU A 45 -1.74 -7.89 -0.08
N LEU A 46 -1.11 -7.01 0.69
CA LEU A 46 -0.70 -7.31 2.06
C LEU A 46 -0.36 -6.01 2.78
N ARG A 47 -0.29 -6.08 4.10
CA ARG A 47 0.20 -4.99 4.92
C ARG A 47 1.36 -5.49 5.75
N ARG A 48 2.33 -4.61 5.97
CA ARG A 48 3.52 -4.92 6.76
C ARG A 48 3.68 -3.87 7.84
N PHE A 49 3.65 -4.30 9.08
CA PHE A 49 3.86 -3.40 10.22
C PHE A 49 5.35 -3.21 10.45
N MET A 50 5.76 -1.95 10.51
CA MET A 50 7.14 -1.56 10.74
C MET A 50 7.24 -0.95 12.14
N PHE A 51 7.98 -1.61 13.02
CA PHE A 51 8.13 -1.17 14.39
C PHE A 51 9.57 -0.78 14.69
N ASP A 52 9.71 0.19 15.58
CA ASP A 52 11.03 0.61 16.11
C ASP A 52 11.98 1.09 15.02
N THR A 53 11.44 1.77 14.01
CA THR A 53 12.26 2.37 12.97
C THR A 53 12.68 3.79 13.39
N GLU A 54 13.67 4.35 12.71
CA GLU A 54 14.07 5.74 12.94
C GLU A 54 12.93 6.72 12.69
N GLU A 55 11.99 6.35 11.83
CA GLU A 55 10.81 7.17 11.51
C GLU A 55 9.64 6.90 12.44
N GLY A 56 9.82 6.05 13.45
CA GLY A 56 8.74 5.60 14.32
C GLY A 56 8.03 4.38 13.77
N ASP A 57 6.84 4.09 14.32
CA ASP A 57 6.04 2.96 13.89
C ASP A 57 5.14 3.38 12.73
N TYR A 58 5.03 2.53 11.72
CA TYR A 58 4.15 2.77 10.59
C TYR A 58 3.80 1.46 9.89
N VAL A 59 2.88 1.54 8.94
CA VAL A 59 2.44 0.37 8.17
C VAL A 59 2.69 0.62 6.69
N LYS A 60 3.28 -0.36 6.01
CA LYS A 60 3.35 -0.38 4.56
C LYS A 60 2.18 -1.20 4.03
N VAL A 61 1.41 -0.62 3.13
CA VAL A 61 0.30 -1.30 2.46
C VAL A 61 0.66 -1.46 1.00
N TYR A 62 0.81 -2.71 0.57
CA TYR A 62 1.16 -3.04 -0.82
C TYR A 62 -0.12 -3.22 -1.61
N ILE A 63 -0.23 -2.47 -2.70
CA ILE A 63 -1.43 -2.43 -3.53
C ILE A 63 -1.05 -2.66 -5.00
N GLU A 64 -2.02 -3.15 -5.78
CA GLU A 64 -1.86 -3.25 -7.22
C GLU A 64 -3.11 -2.73 -7.91
N PRO A 65 -2.98 -2.27 -9.17
CA PRO A 65 -4.14 -1.78 -9.91
C PRO A 65 -5.24 -2.84 -9.97
N TYR A 66 -6.48 -2.40 -9.76
CA TYR A 66 -7.64 -3.26 -9.77
C TYR A 66 -8.62 -2.76 -10.82
N LYS A 67 -8.98 -3.61 -11.75
CA LYS A 67 -9.95 -3.28 -12.79
C LYS A 67 -11.32 -3.81 -12.38
N LEU A 68 -12.26 -2.92 -12.37
CA LEU A 68 -13.65 -3.29 -12.14
C LEU A 68 -14.29 -3.85 -13.41
#